data_097901a806e4be1e4046db9dac7e4167
#
_entry.id   097901a806e4be1e4046db9dac7e4167
#
_cell.length_a   1.000
_cell.length_b   1.000
_cell.length_c   1.000
_cell.angle_alpha   90.00
_cell.angle_beta   90.00
_cell.angle_gamma   90.00
#
_symmetry.space_group_name_H-M   'P 1'
#
loop_
_entity.id
_entity.type
_entity.pdbx_description
1 polymer ?
#
loop_
_entity_poly.entity_id
_entity_poly.type
_entity_poly.pdbx_seq_one_letter_code
_entity_poly.pdbx_strand_id
1 'polypeptide(L)'
;EAGMDLDFKVAKDKIYEIYSTKGYEYQEVFDDFISDLCGYLDNRYLAAAIVSYRKTKDATMVLYPNVNSTIISLSKMGLKLGIVTDAPSREAWIRLYSMRMHHLFDVVVTYDDTNRRKPSKAPFKKAADLLKIKSTDIIMVGDWPERDVIGAKKLNMKTAFAKYGDMFGTEVSGADY
;
A
#
# COMPACT_ATOMS: atom_id res chain seq x y z
N GLU A 1 -24.73 11.13 2.85
CA GLU A 1 -25.85 10.49 2.11
C GLU A 1 -26.68 9.54 2.97
N ALA A 2 -26.13 8.97 4.07
CA ALA A 2 -26.85 8.05 4.96
C ALA A 2 -27.67 8.78 6.05
N GLY A 3 -27.74 10.11 6.00
CA GLY A 3 -28.48 10.92 6.98
C GLY A 3 -27.75 11.15 8.31
N MET A 4 -26.46 10.85 8.37
CA MET A 4 -25.63 11.21 9.53
C MET A 4 -25.20 12.67 9.35
N ASP A 5 -25.61 13.52 10.30
CA ASP A 5 -25.17 14.93 10.36
C ASP A 5 -23.80 14.99 11.04
N LEU A 6 -22.74 14.88 10.24
CA LEU A 6 -21.38 14.88 10.72
C LEU A 6 -20.50 15.79 9.83
N ASP A 7 -19.80 16.70 10.46
CA ASP A 7 -18.82 17.54 9.76
C ASP A 7 -17.70 16.69 9.13
N PHE A 8 -17.38 17.01 7.86
CA PHE A 8 -16.38 16.27 7.08
C PHE A 8 -15.00 16.26 7.75
N LYS A 9 -14.58 17.39 8.34
CA LYS A 9 -13.27 17.48 8.98
C LYS A 9 -13.21 16.58 10.21
N VAL A 10 -14.25 16.60 11.03
CA VAL A 10 -14.35 15.73 12.22
C VAL A 10 -14.31 14.25 11.80
N ALA A 11 -15.07 13.87 10.78
CA ALA A 11 -15.08 12.51 10.28
C ALA A 11 -13.68 12.08 9.77
N LYS A 12 -13.05 12.95 8.98
CA LYS A 12 -11.71 12.71 8.46
C LYS A 12 -10.68 12.52 9.58
N ASP A 13 -10.65 13.44 10.54
CA ASP A 13 -9.67 13.41 11.63
C ASP A 13 -9.81 12.13 12.47
N LYS A 14 -11.04 11.71 12.78
CA LYS A 14 -11.30 10.44 13.48
C LYS A 14 -10.83 9.21 12.71
N ILE A 15 -11.10 9.14 11.41
CA ILE A 15 -10.63 8.02 10.56
C ILE A 15 -9.10 7.98 10.52
N TYR A 16 -8.43 9.14 10.42
CA TYR A 16 -6.97 9.19 10.43
C TYR A 16 -6.38 8.82 11.80
N GLU A 17 -7.05 9.13 12.90
CA GLU A 17 -6.66 8.69 14.23
C GLU A 17 -6.70 7.15 14.35
N ILE A 18 -7.75 6.49 13.84
CA ILE A 18 -7.83 5.02 13.80
C ILE A 18 -6.67 4.46 12.95
N TYR A 19 -6.41 5.02 11.77
CA TYR A 19 -5.31 4.57 10.93
C TYR A 19 -3.93 4.79 11.57
N SER A 20 -3.72 5.88 12.31
CA SER A 20 -2.45 6.15 12.99
C SER A 20 -2.13 5.14 14.08
N THR A 21 -3.16 4.61 14.75
CA THR A 21 -3.03 3.63 15.83
C THR A 21 -3.02 2.18 15.33
N LYS A 22 -3.91 1.83 14.39
CA LYS A 22 -4.11 0.45 13.91
C LYS A 22 -3.41 0.14 12.59
N GLY A 23 -2.89 1.17 11.92
CA GLY A 23 -2.18 1.07 10.65
C GLY A 23 -3.10 1.25 9.44
N TYR A 24 -2.52 1.72 8.31
CA TYR A 24 -3.26 2.08 7.09
C TYR A 24 -3.90 0.89 6.35
N GLU A 25 -3.49 -0.34 6.64
CA GLU A 25 -4.11 -1.56 6.09
C GLU A 25 -5.11 -2.22 7.06
N TYR A 26 -5.58 -1.48 8.08
CA TYR A 26 -6.62 -1.95 8.98
C TYR A 26 -7.96 -2.04 8.24
N GLN A 27 -8.63 -3.21 8.33
CA GLN A 27 -9.79 -3.50 7.50
C GLN A 27 -11.13 -3.09 8.15
N GLU A 28 -11.16 -2.93 9.48
CA GLU A 28 -12.37 -2.65 10.25
C GLU A 28 -12.46 -1.16 10.68
N VAL A 29 -11.86 -0.26 9.89
CA VAL A 29 -11.82 1.17 10.21
C VAL A 29 -13.21 1.81 10.32
N PHE A 30 -14.15 1.37 9.48
CA PHE A 30 -15.51 1.90 9.52
C PHE A 30 -16.34 1.29 10.66
N ASP A 31 -16.04 0.07 11.07
CA ASP A 31 -16.68 -0.59 12.22
C ASP A 31 -16.36 0.19 13.50
N ASP A 32 -15.06 0.48 13.72
CA ASP A 32 -14.61 1.30 14.84
C ASP A 32 -15.19 2.72 14.76
N PHE A 33 -15.09 3.37 13.60
CA PHE A 33 -15.56 4.72 13.39
C PHE A 33 -17.05 4.89 13.70
N ILE A 34 -17.91 3.97 13.21
CA ILE A 34 -19.35 4.00 13.46
C ILE A 34 -19.65 3.69 14.93
N SER A 35 -18.95 2.72 15.53
CA SER A 35 -19.12 2.38 16.93
C SER A 35 -18.77 3.54 17.86
N ASP A 36 -17.68 4.26 17.56
CA ASP A 36 -17.25 5.44 18.32
C ASP A 36 -18.25 6.61 18.21
N LEU A 37 -18.87 6.78 17.05
CA LEU A 37 -19.83 7.86 16.83
C LEU A 37 -21.20 7.59 17.45
N CYS A 38 -21.68 6.35 17.30
CA CYS A 38 -23.05 5.99 17.71
C CYS A 38 -23.13 5.37 19.10
N GLY A 39 -21.98 4.98 19.69
CA GLY A 39 -21.94 4.18 20.91
C GLY A 39 -22.28 2.69 20.69
N TYR A 40 -22.58 2.29 19.46
CA TYR A 40 -22.85 0.93 19.02
C TYR A 40 -22.62 0.81 17.51
N LEU A 41 -22.46 -0.41 16.99
CA LEU A 41 -22.29 -0.66 15.56
C LEU A 41 -23.65 -0.61 14.83
N ASP A 42 -23.96 0.51 14.17
CA ASP A 42 -25.13 0.61 13.29
C ASP A 42 -24.77 0.11 11.88
N ASN A 43 -25.31 -1.06 11.52
CA ASN A 43 -25.03 -1.71 10.24
C ASN A 43 -25.51 -0.91 9.00
N ARG A 44 -26.47 0.02 9.15
CA ARG A 44 -26.95 0.84 8.03
C ARG A 44 -25.90 1.90 7.70
N TYR A 45 -25.35 2.56 8.69
CA TYR A 45 -24.27 3.53 8.52
C TYR A 45 -22.97 2.84 8.06
N LEU A 46 -22.65 1.68 8.64
CA LEU A 46 -21.51 0.88 8.21
C LEU A 46 -21.61 0.50 6.72
N ALA A 47 -22.75 -0.05 6.30
CA ALA A 47 -22.96 -0.41 4.89
C ALA A 47 -22.86 0.80 3.96
N ALA A 48 -23.43 1.95 4.35
CA ALA A 48 -23.34 3.18 3.55
C ALA A 48 -21.88 3.66 3.43
N ALA A 49 -21.12 3.65 4.53
CA ALA A 49 -19.70 4.03 4.53
C ALA A 49 -18.88 3.09 3.62
N ILE A 50 -19.03 1.78 3.76
CA ILE A 50 -18.33 0.77 2.94
C ILE A 50 -18.66 0.94 1.44
N VAL A 51 -19.95 1.10 1.10
CA VAL A 51 -20.38 1.25 -0.31
C VAL A 51 -19.81 2.54 -0.91
N SER A 52 -19.92 3.66 -0.18
CA SER A 52 -19.40 4.96 -0.65
C SER A 52 -17.88 4.93 -0.81
N TYR A 53 -17.16 4.34 0.16
CA TYR A 53 -15.72 4.19 0.10
C TYR A 53 -15.29 3.33 -1.11
N ARG A 54 -15.94 2.17 -1.31
CA ARG A 54 -15.61 1.28 -2.45
C ARG A 54 -15.81 1.98 -3.79
N LYS A 55 -16.95 2.65 -3.99
CA LYS A 55 -17.22 3.41 -5.21
C LYS A 55 -16.17 4.49 -5.48
N THR A 56 -15.81 5.27 -4.44
CA THR A 56 -14.81 6.32 -4.57
C THR A 56 -13.43 5.74 -4.84
N LYS A 57 -13.03 4.70 -4.08
CA LYS A 57 -11.77 3.99 -4.27
C LYS A 57 -11.63 3.47 -5.70
N ASP A 58 -12.65 2.78 -6.22
CA ASP A 58 -12.61 2.22 -7.57
C ASP A 58 -12.53 3.31 -8.65
N ALA A 59 -13.23 4.42 -8.45
CA ALA A 59 -13.20 5.56 -9.37
C ALA A 59 -11.87 6.33 -9.37
N THR A 60 -11.14 6.33 -8.24
CA THR A 60 -9.89 7.10 -8.06
C THR A 60 -8.64 6.25 -8.16
N MET A 61 -8.78 4.91 -8.22
CA MET A 61 -7.65 4.00 -8.33
C MET A 61 -7.08 4.02 -9.75
N VAL A 62 -6.14 4.92 -9.98
CA VAL A 62 -5.46 5.10 -11.27
C VAL A 62 -3.94 5.01 -11.08
N LEU A 63 -3.25 4.56 -12.12
CA LEU A 63 -1.80 4.56 -12.12
C LEU A 63 -1.26 5.99 -12.23
N TYR A 64 -0.14 6.25 -11.59
CA TYR A 64 0.62 7.47 -11.86
C TYR A 64 1.04 7.53 -13.34
N PRO A 65 1.24 8.73 -13.89
CA PRO A 65 1.70 8.89 -15.27
C PRO A 65 2.95 8.04 -15.57
N ASN A 66 2.97 7.42 -16.74
CA ASN A 66 4.07 6.61 -17.25
C ASN A 66 4.37 5.28 -16.51
N VAL A 67 3.69 4.93 -15.42
CA VAL A 67 3.95 3.68 -14.68
C VAL A 67 3.80 2.47 -15.61
N ASN A 68 2.71 2.37 -16.35
CA ASN A 68 2.46 1.22 -17.23
C ASN A 68 3.55 1.06 -18.29
N SER A 69 3.89 2.14 -19.01
CA SER A 69 4.95 2.13 -20.05
C SER A 69 6.32 1.80 -19.45
N THR A 70 6.64 2.31 -18.26
CA THR A 70 7.89 2.03 -17.57
C THR A 70 8.00 0.56 -17.18
N ILE A 71 6.97 -0.01 -16.55
CA ILE A 71 6.97 -1.42 -16.16
C ILE A 71 7.10 -2.34 -17.37
N ILE A 72 6.38 -2.05 -18.46
CA ILE A 72 6.50 -2.82 -19.71
C ILE A 72 7.92 -2.70 -20.29
N SER A 73 8.52 -1.50 -20.26
CA SER A 73 9.87 -1.30 -20.77
C SER A 73 10.92 -2.07 -19.97
N LEU A 74 10.82 -2.05 -18.64
CA LEU A 74 11.70 -2.81 -17.75
C LEU A 74 11.57 -4.33 -17.99
N SER A 75 10.35 -4.82 -18.16
CA SER A 75 10.10 -6.23 -18.51
C SER A 75 10.73 -6.61 -19.87
N LYS A 76 10.58 -5.74 -20.88
CA LYS A 76 11.22 -5.95 -22.21
C LYS A 76 12.75 -5.94 -22.17
N MET A 77 13.34 -5.25 -21.20
CA MET A 77 14.79 -5.29 -20.94
C MET A 77 15.24 -6.58 -20.27
N GLY A 78 14.32 -7.49 -19.96
CA GLY A 78 14.60 -8.77 -19.29
C GLY A 78 14.76 -8.64 -17.76
N LEU A 79 14.39 -7.50 -17.18
CA LEU A 79 14.43 -7.32 -15.73
C LEU A 79 13.29 -8.09 -15.06
N LYS A 80 13.59 -8.69 -13.93
CA LYS A 80 12.60 -9.31 -13.07
C LYS A 80 11.88 -8.24 -12.24
N LEU A 81 10.57 -8.34 -12.17
CA LEU A 81 9.73 -7.36 -11.50
C LEU A 81 9.02 -7.99 -10.31
N GLY A 82 9.08 -7.33 -9.16
CA GLY A 82 8.43 -7.80 -7.95
C GLY A 82 7.67 -6.70 -7.22
N ILE A 83 6.61 -7.10 -6.53
CA ILE A 83 5.87 -6.23 -5.59
C ILE A 83 6.13 -6.73 -4.17
N VAL A 84 6.36 -5.78 -3.24
CA VAL A 84 6.38 -6.01 -1.80
C VAL A 84 5.40 -5.04 -1.15
N THR A 85 4.31 -5.56 -0.60
CA THR A 85 3.24 -4.76 -0.01
C THR A 85 2.90 -5.20 1.41
N ASP A 86 2.47 -4.24 2.25
CA ASP A 86 1.94 -4.52 3.59
C ASP A 86 0.43 -4.86 3.57
N ALA A 87 -0.19 -4.80 2.40
CA ALA A 87 -1.59 -5.17 2.23
C ALA A 87 -1.80 -6.67 2.40
N PRO A 88 -2.95 -7.10 2.96
CA PRO A 88 -3.39 -8.49 2.88
C PRO A 88 -3.47 -8.97 1.41
N SER A 89 -3.25 -10.26 1.19
CA SER A 89 -3.20 -10.84 -0.17
C SER A 89 -4.43 -10.50 -1.00
N ARG A 90 -5.61 -10.66 -0.43
CA ARG A 90 -6.86 -10.35 -1.14
C ARG A 90 -6.89 -8.89 -1.65
N GLU A 91 -6.55 -7.93 -0.80
CA GLU A 91 -6.58 -6.51 -1.14
C GLU A 91 -5.49 -6.14 -2.16
N ALA A 92 -4.31 -6.73 -2.03
CA ALA A 92 -3.23 -6.55 -3.00
C ALA A 92 -3.65 -7.02 -4.41
N TRP A 93 -4.21 -8.22 -4.52
CA TRP A 93 -4.66 -8.77 -5.80
C TRP A 93 -5.85 -8.01 -6.39
N ILE A 94 -6.83 -7.58 -5.55
CA ILE A 94 -7.93 -6.71 -6.02
C ILE A 94 -7.36 -5.45 -6.67
N ARG A 95 -6.41 -4.76 -6.02
CA ARG A 95 -5.75 -3.56 -6.57
C ARG A 95 -5.04 -3.85 -7.90
N LEU A 96 -4.28 -4.93 -7.98
CA LEU A 96 -3.56 -5.31 -9.20
C LEU A 96 -4.50 -5.64 -10.37
N TYR A 97 -5.59 -6.37 -10.11
CA TYR A 97 -6.60 -6.66 -11.12
C TYR A 97 -7.34 -5.40 -11.58
N SER A 98 -7.76 -4.53 -10.65
CA SER A 98 -8.43 -3.26 -10.97
C SER A 98 -7.57 -2.37 -11.86
N MET A 99 -6.27 -2.33 -11.64
CA MET A 99 -5.31 -1.57 -12.45
C MET A 99 -4.80 -2.33 -13.69
N ARG A 100 -5.24 -3.56 -13.93
CA ARG A 100 -4.76 -4.46 -15.01
C ARG A 100 -3.25 -4.71 -14.98
N MET A 101 -2.65 -4.69 -13.79
CA MET A 101 -1.21 -4.88 -13.57
C MET A 101 -0.84 -6.30 -13.11
N HIS A 102 -1.82 -7.16 -12.84
CA HIS A 102 -1.66 -8.47 -12.22
C HIS A 102 -0.73 -9.44 -12.98
N HIS A 103 -0.52 -9.22 -14.26
CA HIS A 103 0.29 -10.08 -15.14
C HIS A 103 1.69 -9.54 -15.43
N LEU A 104 2.06 -8.39 -14.88
CA LEU A 104 3.31 -7.69 -15.19
C LEU A 104 4.45 -8.01 -14.21
N PHE A 105 4.16 -8.69 -13.12
CA PHE A 105 5.13 -8.95 -12.06
C PHE A 105 5.42 -10.44 -11.95
N ASP A 106 6.71 -10.77 -11.84
CA ASP A 106 7.19 -12.16 -11.62
C ASP A 106 6.85 -12.66 -10.21
N VAL A 107 6.81 -11.75 -9.23
CA VAL A 107 6.46 -12.07 -7.84
C VAL A 107 5.65 -10.96 -7.20
N VAL A 108 4.73 -11.36 -6.32
CA VAL A 108 3.97 -10.46 -5.44
C VAL A 108 4.08 -11.00 -4.02
N VAL A 109 4.71 -10.24 -3.14
CA VAL A 109 4.84 -10.55 -1.71
C VAL A 109 3.93 -9.63 -0.92
N THR A 110 3.00 -10.22 -0.20
CA THR A 110 1.98 -9.54 0.60
C THR A 110 2.26 -9.71 2.10
N TYR A 111 1.46 -9.04 2.94
CA TYR A 111 1.53 -9.24 4.38
C TYR A 111 1.38 -10.73 4.78
N ASP A 112 0.44 -11.44 4.15
CA ASP A 112 0.11 -12.82 4.50
C ASP A 112 1.24 -13.80 4.21
N ASP A 113 2.16 -13.44 3.31
CA ASP A 113 3.31 -14.29 2.97
C ASP A 113 4.37 -14.35 4.07
N THR A 114 4.42 -13.35 4.95
CA THR A 114 5.47 -13.25 5.97
C THR A 114 4.95 -12.93 7.36
N ASN A 115 3.71 -12.47 7.49
CA ASN A 115 3.11 -11.92 8.71
C ASN A 115 3.97 -10.80 9.34
N ARG A 116 4.73 -10.11 8.50
CA ARG A 116 5.62 -9.00 8.88
C ARG A 116 5.45 -7.84 7.91
N ARG A 117 5.28 -6.64 8.48
CA ARG A 117 5.21 -5.40 7.70
C ARG A 117 6.60 -4.79 7.51
N LYS A 118 6.75 -4.00 6.48
CA LYS A 118 7.90 -3.11 6.28
C LYS A 118 7.99 -2.13 7.47
N PRO A 119 9.16 -1.82 8.01
CA PRO A 119 10.51 -2.07 7.50
C PRO A 119 11.17 -3.39 7.98
N SER A 120 10.40 -4.44 8.30
CA SER A 120 11.00 -5.76 8.53
C SER A 120 11.73 -6.22 7.27
N LYS A 121 12.89 -6.87 7.42
CA LYS A 121 13.62 -7.45 6.29
C LYS A 121 12.90 -8.66 5.66
N ALA A 122 11.94 -9.27 6.38
CA ALA A 122 11.30 -10.52 5.95
C ALA A 122 10.61 -10.44 4.59
N PRO A 123 9.74 -9.45 4.28
CA PRO A 123 9.08 -9.37 2.98
C PRO A 123 10.07 -9.12 1.83
N PHE A 124 11.09 -8.30 2.04
CA PHE A 124 12.13 -8.06 1.02
C PHE A 124 12.97 -9.30 0.74
N LYS A 125 13.35 -10.04 1.81
CA LYS A 125 14.08 -11.30 1.67
C LYS A 125 13.23 -12.32 0.90
N LYS A 126 11.96 -12.46 1.24
CA LYS A 126 11.01 -13.35 0.55
C LYS A 126 10.93 -13.04 -0.94
N ALA A 127 10.86 -11.75 -1.31
CA ALA A 127 10.84 -11.33 -2.71
C ALA A 127 12.14 -11.69 -3.43
N ALA A 128 13.31 -11.44 -2.83
CA ALA A 128 14.60 -11.79 -3.40
C ALA A 128 14.74 -13.32 -3.61
N ASP A 129 14.33 -14.11 -2.62
CA ASP A 129 14.37 -15.58 -2.68
C ASP A 129 13.45 -16.11 -3.82
N LEU A 130 12.23 -15.57 -3.97
CA LEU A 130 11.31 -15.96 -5.03
C LEU A 130 11.78 -15.55 -6.43
N LEU A 131 12.36 -14.36 -6.55
CA LEU A 131 12.98 -13.89 -7.81
C LEU A 131 14.25 -14.65 -8.14
N LYS A 132 14.87 -15.34 -7.17
CA LYS A 132 16.18 -16.00 -7.26
C LYS A 132 17.29 -15.01 -7.66
N ILE A 133 17.25 -13.81 -7.10
CA ILE A 133 18.20 -12.73 -7.34
C ILE A 133 18.86 -12.35 -6.01
N LYS A 134 20.16 -12.08 -6.02
CA LYS A 134 20.86 -11.56 -4.84
C LYS A 134 20.30 -10.19 -4.47
N SER A 135 20.09 -9.94 -3.18
CA SER A 135 19.54 -8.65 -2.71
C SER A 135 20.37 -7.44 -3.16
N THR A 136 21.69 -7.59 -3.28
CA THR A 136 22.60 -6.56 -3.80
C THR A 136 22.35 -6.15 -5.26
N ASP A 137 21.68 -7.00 -6.03
CA ASP A 137 21.37 -6.79 -7.44
C ASP A 137 19.90 -6.34 -7.64
N ILE A 138 19.22 -5.99 -6.55
CA ILE A 138 17.84 -5.52 -6.53
C ILE A 138 17.81 -4.03 -6.20
N ILE A 139 16.96 -3.29 -6.90
CA ILE A 139 16.57 -1.92 -6.54
C ILE A 139 15.15 -1.96 -6.00
N MET A 140 14.98 -1.50 -4.76
CA MET A 140 13.65 -1.24 -4.18
C MET A 140 13.24 0.18 -4.52
N VAL A 141 12.07 0.33 -5.14
CA VAL A 141 11.45 1.63 -5.43
C VAL A 141 10.23 1.78 -4.51
N GLY A 142 10.17 2.85 -3.74
CA GLY A 142 9.06 3.09 -2.84
C GLY A 142 8.94 4.56 -2.46
N ASP A 143 7.76 4.93 -1.97
CA ASP A 143 7.37 6.30 -1.60
C ASP A 143 7.36 6.56 -0.09
N TRP A 144 7.61 5.53 0.71
CA TRP A 144 7.64 5.63 2.17
C TRP A 144 9.02 5.25 2.73
N PRO A 145 9.94 6.21 2.90
CA PRO A 145 11.33 5.95 3.26
C PRO A 145 11.51 5.09 4.52
N GLU A 146 10.73 5.35 5.59
CA GLU A 146 10.83 4.62 6.85
C GLU A 146 10.47 3.14 6.70
N ARG A 147 9.66 2.80 5.71
CA ARG A 147 9.25 1.42 5.42
C ARG A 147 10.08 0.80 4.30
N ASP A 148 10.16 1.49 3.18
CA ASP A 148 10.72 0.94 1.94
C ASP A 148 12.24 1.03 1.92
N VAL A 149 12.79 2.23 2.12
CA VAL A 149 14.23 2.47 2.07
C VAL A 149 14.95 1.78 3.23
N ILE A 150 14.49 2.04 4.48
CA ILE A 150 15.10 1.43 5.67
C ILE A 150 14.98 -0.10 5.62
N GLY A 151 13.84 -0.64 5.18
CA GLY A 151 13.64 -2.09 5.10
C GLY A 151 14.55 -2.77 4.09
N ALA A 152 14.66 -2.21 2.88
CA ALA A 152 15.49 -2.74 1.79
C ALA A 152 16.99 -2.63 2.12
N LYS A 153 17.43 -1.53 2.71
CA LYS A 153 18.84 -1.33 3.11
C LYS A 153 19.33 -2.35 4.15
N LYS A 154 18.45 -2.94 4.96
CA LYS A 154 18.81 -4.04 5.88
C LYS A 154 19.29 -5.30 5.14
N LEU A 155 19.06 -5.40 3.83
CA LEU A 155 19.51 -6.49 2.97
C LEU A 155 20.53 -6.02 1.92
N ASN A 156 21.07 -4.83 2.05
CA ASN A 156 21.98 -4.20 1.09
C ASN A 156 21.38 -4.06 -0.32
N MET A 157 20.07 -3.95 -0.44
CA MET A 157 19.43 -3.57 -1.69
C MET A 157 19.73 -2.11 -2.00
N LYS A 158 19.83 -1.77 -3.27
CA LYS A 158 19.76 -0.37 -3.72
C LYS A 158 18.34 0.15 -3.53
N THR A 159 18.19 1.46 -3.36
CA THR A 159 16.92 2.08 -3.06
C THR A 159 16.70 3.31 -3.93
N ALA A 160 15.47 3.50 -4.41
CA ALA A 160 15.04 4.69 -5.12
C ALA A 160 13.78 5.25 -4.47
N PHE A 161 13.79 6.56 -4.21
CA PHE A 161 12.65 7.24 -3.59
C PHE A 161 11.68 7.78 -4.65
N ALA A 162 10.48 7.21 -4.66
CA ALA A 162 9.39 7.64 -5.53
C ALA A 162 8.70 8.89 -4.94
N LYS A 163 9.37 10.03 -4.96
CA LYS A 163 8.93 11.28 -4.33
C LYS A 163 7.52 11.72 -4.73
N TYR A 164 7.08 11.38 -5.93
CA TYR A 164 5.72 11.71 -6.42
C TYR A 164 4.59 11.00 -5.64
N GLY A 165 4.90 9.92 -4.92
CA GLY A 165 3.96 9.19 -4.06
C GLY A 165 4.07 9.58 -2.59
N ASP A 166 5.03 10.41 -2.21
CA ASP A 166 5.24 10.81 -0.81
C ASP A 166 4.08 11.63 -0.26
N MET A 167 3.45 11.12 0.78
CA MET A 167 2.33 11.74 1.50
C MET A 167 2.77 12.51 2.76
N PHE A 168 4.06 12.43 3.13
CA PHE A 168 4.57 12.90 4.42
C PHE A 168 5.45 14.14 4.29
N GLY A 169 5.77 14.58 3.07
CA GLY A 169 6.65 15.73 2.83
C GLY A 169 8.09 15.45 3.22
N THR A 170 8.58 14.25 2.92
CA THR A 170 9.92 13.79 3.27
C THR A 170 11.00 14.67 2.65
N GLU A 171 11.78 15.35 3.48
CA GLU A 171 12.91 16.17 3.02
C GLU A 171 14.14 15.32 2.67
N VAL A 172 14.45 14.33 3.50
CA VAL A 172 15.60 13.42 3.34
C VAL A 172 15.15 11.97 3.39
N SER A 173 15.10 11.31 2.24
CA SER A 173 14.65 9.92 2.15
C SER A 173 15.70 8.89 2.58
N GLY A 174 16.98 9.25 2.52
CA GLY A 174 18.08 8.32 2.71
C GLY A 174 18.23 7.27 1.57
N ALA A 175 17.49 7.39 0.49
CA ALA A 175 17.62 6.51 -0.68
C ALA A 175 18.91 6.78 -1.47
N ASP A 176 19.29 5.81 -2.31
CA ASP A 176 20.48 5.95 -3.15
C ASP A 176 20.16 6.79 -4.41
N TYR A 177 18.88 6.82 -4.80
CA TYR A 177 18.38 7.55 -5.98
C TYR A 177 17.06 8.25 -5.65
#